data_421c4da44670307e19d6ca6e54a4905f
#
_entry.id   421c4da44670307e19d6ca6e54a4905f
#
_cell.length_a   1.000
_cell.length_b   1.000
_cell.length_c   1.000
_cell.angle_alpha   90.00
_cell.angle_beta   90.00
_cell.angle_gamma   90.00
#
_symmetry.space_group_name_H-M   'P 1'
#
loop_
_entity.id
_entity.type
_entity.pdbx_description
1 polymer ?
#
loop_
_entity_poly.entity_id
_entity_poly.type
_entity_poly.pdbx_seq_one_letter_code
_entity_poly.pdbx_strand_id
1 'polypeptide(L)'
;MCIRDSFTGDVAGAKIQNGPVLPACPPPDIDLEKWEDSLKILEKENPKKMYLTHFGEHKNIRSHIDELREALSDWSLWINEKRKIFLDDEILTKNFNEYVYKKMQAAKINDELINQYYAANPPYMSVAGLKRYWEKNDK
;
A
#
# COMPACT_ATOMS: atom_id res chain seq x y z
N MET A 1 21.76 8.21 24.24
CA MET A 1 21.51 8.21 22.80
C MET A 1 20.29 7.36 22.52
N CYS A 2 19.12 7.98 22.36
CA CYS A 2 17.90 7.23 22.09
C CYS A 2 17.93 6.78 20.64
N ILE A 3 18.19 5.49 20.39
CA ILE A 3 17.96 4.85 19.11
C ILE A 3 16.45 4.66 19.03
N ARG A 4 15.80 5.45 18.19
CA ARG A 4 14.37 5.30 17.94
C ARG A 4 14.19 4.42 16.71
N ASP A 5 13.98 3.15 16.97
CA ASP A 5 13.55 2.19 15.95
C ASP A 5 12.03 2.03 16.03
N SER A 6 11.36 1.95 14.89
CA SER A 6 9.92 1.73 14.84
C SER A 6 9.58 0.46 14.07
N PHE A 7 8.76 -0.39 14.68
CA PHE A 7 8.15 -1.56 14.04
C PHE A 7 6.75 -1.17 13.62
N THR A 8 6.53 -1.03 12.32
CA THR A 8 5.35 -0.35 11.78
C THR A 8 4.18 -1.27 11.45
N GLY A 9 4.37 -2.58 11.48
CA GLY A 9 3.36 -3.49 10.95
C GLY A 9 3.05 -3.16 9.48
N ASP A 10 1.80 -3.32 9.07
CA ASP A 10 1.34 -3.02 7.71
C ASP A 10 1.13 -1.53 7.44
N VAL A 11 1.13 -0.70 8.48
CA VAL A 11 0.88 0.76 8.38
C VAL A 11 1.84 1.46 7.43
N ALA A 12 3.10 1.05 7.40
CA ALA A 12 4.10 1.62 6.50
C ALA A 12 4.21 0.89 5.14
N GLY A 13 3.27 0.00 4.83
CA GLY A 13 3.22 -0.71 3.56
C GLY A 13 4.32 -1.75 3.38
N ALA A 14 4.57 -2.09 2.13
CA ALA A 14 5.60 -3.04 1.71
C ALA A 14 6.63 -2.37 0.80
N LYS A 15 7.90 -2.63 1.03
CA LYS A 15 8.98 -2.21 0.15
C LYS A 15 10.04 -3.31 0.06
N ILE A 16 10.28 -3.81 -1.13
CA ILE A 16 11.24 -4.88 -1.39
C ILE A 16 12.43 -4.28 -2.15
N GLN A 17 13.63 -4.44 -1.59
CA GLN A 17 14.87 -3.91 -2.18
C GLN A 17 14.74 -2.41 -2.55
N ASN A 18 15.05 -2.08 -3.81
CA ASN A 18 14.92 -0.72 -4.35
C ASN A 18 13.59 -0.48 -5.08
N GLY A 19 12.61 -1.35 -4.86
CA GLY A 19 11.28 -1.21 -5.45
C GLY A 19 10.44 -0.10 -4.81
N PRO A 20 9.24 0.15 -5.35
CA PRO A 20 8.34 1.16 -4.83
C PRO A 20 7.75 0.77 -3.47
N VAL A 21 7.29 1.79 -2.72
CA VAL A 21 6.48 1.56 -1.53
C VAL A 21 5.04 1.30 -1.98
N LEU A 22 4.49 0.14 -1.63
CA LEU A 22 3.11 -0.23 -1.94
C LEU A 22 2.30 -0.41 -0.66
N PRO A 23 1.05 0.08 -0.64
CA PRO A 23 0.19 -0.11 0.52
C PRO A 23 -0.25 -1.57 0.65
N ALA A 24 -0.39 -2.05 1.89
CA ALA A 24 -1.02 -3.32 2.20
C ALA A 24 -2.41 -3.06 2.78
N CYS A 25 -3.45 -3.37 2.03
CA CYS A 25 -4.83 -3.04 2.37
C CYS A 25 -5.68 -4.31 2.61
N PRO A 26 -5.32 -5.18 3.57
CA PRO A 26 -6.07 -6.40 3.81
C PRO A 26 -7.44 -6.11 4.41
N PRO A 27 -8.50 -6.86 4.02
CA PRO A 27 -9.78 -6.78 4.72
C PRO A 27 -9.64 -7.31 6.17
N PRO A 28 -10.63 -7.08 7.06
CA PRO A 28 -11.93 -6.47 6.74
C PRO A 28 -11.99 -4.96 6.92
N ASP A 29 -11.09 -4.35 7.66
CA ASP A 29 -11.30 -3.00 8.18
C ASP A 29 -10.16 -2.04 7.82
N ILE A 30 -10.20 -1.56 6.58
CA ILE A 30 -9.40 -0.42 6.15
C ILE A 30 -10.14 0.87 6.53
N ASP A 31 -9.41 1.79 7.14
CA ASP A 31 -9.85 3.14 7.50
C ASP A 31 -8.75 4.12 7.07
N LEU A 32 -8.97 4.80 5.94
CA LEU A 32 -7.95 5.65 5.34
C LEU A 32 -7.64 6.88 6.20
N GLU A 33 -8.61 7.40 6.93
CA GLU A 33 -8.46 8.53 7.83
C GLU A 33 -7.57 8.16 9.02
N LYS A 34 -7.83 7.03 9.66
CA LYS A 34 -6.98 6.53 10.74
C LYS A 34 -5.59 6.12 10.27
N TRP A 35 -5.50 5.64 9.04
CA TRP A 35 -4.20 5.33 8.44
C TRP A 35 -3.36 6.60 8.28
N GLU A 36 -3.95 7.68 7.76
CA GLU A 36 -3.27 8.97 7.65
C GLU A 36 -2.84 9.51 9.03
N ASP A 37 -3.67 9.37 10.06
CA ASP A 37 -3.31 9.77 11.42
C ASP A 37 -2.12 8.94 11.94
N SER A 38 -2.07 7.66 11.63
CA SER A 38 -0.94 6.79 11.97
C SER A 38 0.35 7.21 11.25
N LEU A 39 0.26 7.60 9.98
CA LEU A 39 1.41 8.11 9.22
C LEU A 39 1.93 9.44 9.80
N LYS A 40 1.04 10.33 10.22
CA LYS A 40 1.42 11.58 10.92
C LYS A 40 2.15 11.32 12.23
N ILE A 41 1.75 10.28 12.97
CA ILE A 41 2.45 9.86 14.19
C ILE A 41 3.89 9.41 13.85
N LEU A 42 4.05 8.57 12.81
CA LEU A 42 5.36 8.13 12.36
C LEU A 42 6.25 9.30 11.92
N GLU A 43 5.70 10.27 11.20
CA GLU A 43 6.42 11.48 10.80
C GLU A 43 6.87 12.31 12.00
N LYS A 44 5.99 12.48 12.99
CA LYS A 44 6.29 13.23 14.21
C LYS A 44 7.36 12.55 15.06
N GLU A 45 7.25 11.24 15.22
CA GLU A 45 8.25 10.44 15.95
C GLU A 45 9.60 10.42 15.23
N ASN A 46 9.58 10.54 13.92
CA ASN A 46 10.77 10.58 13.06
C ASN A 46 11.83 9.56 13.47
N PRO A 47 11.51 8.25 13.43
CA PRO A 47 12.46 7.22 13.82
C PRO A 47 13.67 7.22 12.90
N LYS A 48 14.80 6.78 13.40
CA LYS A 48 16.01 6.64 12.56
C LYS A 48 15.88 5.48 11.59
N LYS A 49 15.12 4.47 11.98
CA LYS A 49 14.89 3.25 11.19
C LYS A 49 13.45 2.78 11.36
N MET A 50 12.87 2.31 10.28
CA MET A 50 11.61 1.57 10.29
C MET A 50 11.87 0.12 9.91
N TYR A 51 11.21 -0.79 10.61
CA TYR A 51 11.15 -2.21 10.28
C TYR A 51 9.73 -2.54 9.81
N LEU A 52 9.60 -2.87 8.53
CA LEU A 52 8.34 -3.24 7.92
C LEU A 52 8.03 -4.71 8.16
N THR A 53 6.75 -5.06 8.27
CA THR A 53 6.33 -6.48 8.29
C THR A 53 6.74 -7.19 7.00
N HIS A 54 6.62 -6.48 5.88
CA HIS A 54 7.01 -6.97 4.57
C HIS A 54 8.31 -6.30 4.12
N PHE A 55 9.42 -6.92 4.53
CA PHE A 55 10.79 -6.69 4.09
C PHE A 55 11.54 -5.45 4.59
N GLY A 56 12.19 -5.62 5.71
CA GLY A 56 13.48 -5.01 6.00
C GLY A 56 13.47 -3.66 6.69
N GLU A 57 14.68 -3.18 6.85
CA GLU A 57 15.03 -1.91 7.47
C GLU A 57 15.00 -0.77 6.45
N HIS A 58 14.34 0.35 6.77
CA HIS A 58 14.32 1.56 5.95
C HIS A 58 14.70 2.79 6.78
N LYS A 59 15.52 3.67 6.19
CA LYS A 59 16.10 4.85 6.88
C LYS A 59 15.53 6.17 6.40
N ASN A 60 15.06 6.27 5.16
CA ASN A 60 14.49 7.51 4.64
C ASN A 60 12.97 7.56 4.88
N ILE A 61 12.61 7.86 6.12
CA ILE A 61 11.23 7.75 6.62
C ILE A 61 10.27 8.68 5.87
N ARG A 62 10.66 9.95 5.68
CA ARG A 62 9.78 10.94 5.05
C ARG A 62 9.47 10.57 3.59
N SER A 63 10.50 10.29 2.80
CA SER A 63 10.31 9.86 1.40
C SER A 63 9.47 8.59 1.30
N HIS A 64 9.68 7.63 2.21
CA HIS A 64 8.91 6.40 2.27
C HIS A 64 7.41 6.67 2.55
N ILE A 65 7.11 7.53 3.51
CA ILE A 65 5.73 7.89 3.85
C ILE A 65 5.06 8.65 2.71
N ASP A 66 5.76 9.56 2.05
CA ASP A 66 5.24 10.30 0.90
C ASP A 66 4.89 9.36 -0.27
N GLU A 67 5.79 8.43 -0.61
CA GLU A 67 5.52 7.39 -1.61
C GLU A 67 4.31 6.53 -1.24
N LEU A 68 4.19 6.14 0.03
CA LEU A 68 3.06 5.35 0.52
C LEU A 68 1.73 6.11 0.39
N ARG A 69 1.71 7.39 0.75
CA ARG A 69 0.52 8.24 0.61
C ARG A 69 0.07 8.34 -0.84
N GLU A 70 1.01 8.58 -1.76
CA GLU A 70 0.72 8.64 -3.19
C GLU A 70 0.15 7.32 -3.69
N ALA A 71 0.77 6.21 -3.37
CA ALA A 71 0.31 4.88 -3.79
C ALA A 71 -1.05 4.53 -3.19
N LEU A 72 -1.28 4.83 -1.91
CA LEU A 72 -2.54 4.56 -1.24
C LEU A 72 -3.69 5.40 -1.82
N SER A 73 -3.44 6.68 -2.07
CA SER A 73 -4.41 7.58 -2.72
C SER A 73 -4.74 7.10 -4.14
N ASP A 74 -3.73 6.76 -4.91
CA ASP A 74 -3.87 6.26 -6.27
C ASP A 74 -4.70 4.96 -6.34
N TRP A 75 -4.37 3.98 -5.51
CA TRP A 75 -5.11 2.72 -5.45
C TRP A 75 -6.55 2.91 -4.97
N SER A 76 -6.72 3.72 -3.95
CA SER A 76 -8.05 4.02 -3.39
C SER A 76 -8.97 4.68 -4.41
N LEU A 77 -8.49 5.70 -5.11
CA LEU A 77 -9.26 6.40 -6.15
C LEU A 77 -9.56 5.50 -7.35
N TRP A 78 -8.58 4.73 -7.82
CA TRP A 78 -8.76 3.79 -8.90
C TRP A 78 -9.85 2.76 -8.58
N ILE A 79 -9.80 2.14 -7.40
CA ILE A 79 -10.79 1.15 -6.96
C ILE A 79 -12.17 1.81 -6.80
N ASN A 80 -12.24 3.02 -6.22
CA ASN A 80 -13.52 3.72 -6.08
C ASN A 80 -14.19 4.00 -7.44
N GLU A 81 -13.41 4.38 -8.43
CA GLU A 81 -13.92 4.61 -9.78
C GLU A 81 -14.34 3.29 -10.46
N LYS A 82 -13.45 2.30 -10.45
CA LYS A 82 -13.61 1.07 -11.24
C LYS A 82 -14.60 0.08 -10.64
N ARG A 83 -14.80 0.03 -9.31
CA ARG A 83 -15.84 -0.80 -8.68
C ARG A 83 -17.27 -0.48 -9.14
N LYS A 84 -17.48 0.74 -9.64
CA LYS A 84 -18.78 1.17 -10.20
C LYS A 84 -18.99 0.70 -11.64
N ILE A 85 -17.90 0.34 -12.32
CA ILE A 85 -17.90 -0.15 -13.70
C ILE A 85 -17.78 -1.68 -13.71
N PHE A 86 -16.82 -2.22 -12.96
CA PHE A 86 -16.59 -3.66 -12.84
C PHE A 86 -17.28 -4.18 -11.58
N LEU A 87 -18.53 -4.63 -11.73
CA LEU A 87 -19.35 -5.12 -10.61
C LEU A 87 -18.92 -6.50 -10.09
N ASP A 88 -18.22 -7.26 -10.93
CA ASP A 88 -17.66 -8.57 -10.58
C ASP A 88 -16.27 -8.40 -9.96
N ASP A 89 -16.05 -9.01 -8.80
CA ASP A 89 -14.82 -8.88 -8.04
C ASP A 89 -13.61 -9.54 -8.70
N GLU A 90 -13.81 -10.60 -9.47
CA GLU A 90 -12.73 -11.25 -10.22
C GLU A 90 -12.26 -10.34 -11.37
N ILE A 91 -13.21 -9.73 -12.07
CA ILE A 91 -12.93 -8.78 -13.15
C ILE A 91 -12.24 -7.54 -12.60
N LEU A 92 -12.75 -6.98 -11.49
CA LEU A 92 -12.14 -5.83 -10.83
C LEU A 92 -10.70 -6.15 -10.40
N THR A 93 -10.48 -7.30 -9.77
CA THR A 93 -9.15 -7.75 -9.32
C THR A 93 -8.20 -7.94 -10.49
N LYS A 94 -8.65 -8.57 -11.57
CA LYS A 94 -7.83 -8.76 -12.77
C LYS A 94 -7.37 -7.41 -13.36
N ASN A 95 -8.30 -6.47 -13.51
CA ASN A 95 -7.98 -5.14 -14.04
C ASN A 95 -7.06 -4.35 -13.10
N PHE A 96 -7.24 -4.49 -11.80
CA PHE A 96 -6.34 -3.88 -10.81
C PHE A 96 -4.93 -4.45 -10.88
N ASN A 97 -4.79 -5.77 -11.01
CA ASN A 97 -3.49 -6.42 -11.22
C ASN A 97 -2.77 -5.86 -12.46
N GLU A 98 -3.49 -5.75 -13.58
CA GLU A 98 -2.92 -5.18 -14.82
C GLU A 98 -2.51 -3.71 -14.62
N TYR A 99 -3.31 -2.94 -13.90
CA TYR A 99 -3.01 -1.55 -13.58
C TYR A 99 -1.72 -1.41 -12.77
N VAL A 100 -1.59 -2.15 -11.67
CA VAL A 100 -0.39 -2.15 -10.81
C VAL A 100 0.82 -2.66 -11.59
N TYR A 101 0.67 -3.75 -12.33
CA TYR A 101 1.75 -4.32 -13.15
C TYR A 101 2.31 -3.31 -14.15
N LYS A 102 1.43 -2.64 -14.90
CA LYS A 102 1.85 -1.61 -15.87
C LYS A 102 2.57 -0.44 -15.21
N LYS A 103 2.13 -0.01 -14.03
CA LYS A 103 2.81 1.04 -13.26
C LYS A 103 4.20 0.60 -12.82
N MET A 104 4.34 -0.63 -12.35
CA MET A 104 5.63 -1.16 -11.94
C MET A 104 6.59 -1.33 -13.14
N GLN A 105 6.09 -1.78 -14.28
CA GLN A 105 6.87 -1.85 -15.52
C GLN A 105 7.32 -0.46 -15.99
N ALA A 106 6.44 0.54 -15.93
CA ALA A 106 6.78 1.92 -16.29
C ALA A 106 7.88 2.49 -15.35
N ALA A 107 7.92 2.05 -14.10
CA ALA A 107 8.98 2.35 -13.14
C ALA A 107 10.24 1.49 -13.32
N LYS A 108 10.31 0.68 -14.38
CA LYS A 108 11.43 -0.23 -14.72
C LYS A 108 11.70 -1.31 -13.66
N ILE A 109 10.66 -1.74 -12.96
CA ILE A 109 10.73 -2.87 -12.04
C ILE A 109 10.68 -4.15 -12.86
N ASN A 110 11.59 -5.09 -12.58
CA ASN A 110 11.62 -6.37 -13.28
C ASN A 110 10.53 -7.33 -12.78
N ASP A 111 10.19 -8.32 -13.60
CA ASP A 111 9.10 -9.26 -13.30
C ASP A 111 9.36 -10.11 -12.05
N GLU A 112 10.62 -10.45 -11.75
CA GLU A 112 10.98 -11.20 -10.55
C GLU A 112 10.60 -10.41 -9.29
N LEU A 113 10.94 -9.13 -9.25
CA LEU A 113 10.61 -8.26 -8.13
C LEU A 113 9.10 -8.01 -8.04
N ILE A 114 8.41 -7.85 -9.18
CA ILE A 114 6.94 -7.74 -9.21
C ILE A 114 6.29 -8.98 -8.61
N ASN A 115 6.76 -10.17 -8.95
CA ASN A 115 6.26 -11.42 -8.39
C ASN A 115 6.50 -11.53 -6.89
N GLN A 116 7.63 -11.02 -6.38
CA GLN A 116 7.89 -10.96 -4.94
C GLN A 116 6.88 -10.04 -4.22
N TYR A 117 6.55 -8.89 -4.80
CA TYR A 117 5.49 -8.01 -4.26
C TYR A 117 4.13 -8.71 -4.22
N TYR A 118 3.76 -9.41 -5.29
CA TYR A 118 2.48 -10.13 -5.36
C TYR A 118 2.40 -11.30 -4.37
N ALA A 119 3.53 -11.97 -4.11
CA ALA A 119 3.59 -13.02 -3.10
C ALA A 119 3.44 -12.46 -1.68
N ALA A 120 4.05 -11.30 -1.40
CA ALA A 120 4.01 -10.67 -0.08
C ALA A 120 2.70 -9.93 0.21
N ASN A 121 2.13 -9.31 -0.82
CA ASN A 121 0.93 -8.46 -0.72
C ASN A 121 0.03 -8.71 -1.95
N PRO A 122 -0.72 -9.80 -1.96
CA PRO A 122 -1.56 -10.15 -3.09
C PRO A 122 -2.58 -9.06 -3.44
N PRO A 123 -2.67 -8.61 -4.68
CA PRO A 123 -3.55 -7.50 -5.08
C PRO A 123 -5.03 -7.70 -4.74
N TYR A 124 -5.52 -8.95 -4.75
CA TYR A 124 -6.92 -9.23 -4.41
C TYR A 124 -7.29 -8.80 -2.99
N MET A 125 -6.33 -8.84 -2.06
CA MET A 125 -6.56 -8.40 -0.66
C MET A 125 -6.77 -6.88 -0.62
N SER A 126 -5.97 -6.12 -1.35
CA SER A 126 -6.10 -4.66 -1.43
C SER A 126 -7.39 -4.25 -2.15
N VAL A 127 -7.79 -4.96 -3.20
CA VAL A 127 -9.10 -4.75 -3.85
C VAL A 127 -10.24 -4.95 -2.85
N ALA A 128 -10.24 -6.08 -2.13
CA ALA A 128 -11.28 -6.39 -1.16
C ALA A 128 -11.35 -5.35 -0.02
N GLY A 129 -10.20 -4.96 0.53
CA GLY A 129 -10.12 -3.98 1.61
C GLY A 129 -10.60 -2.59 1.19
N LEU A 130 -10.08 -2.07 0.08
CA LEU A 130 -10.43 -0.73 -0.41
C LEU A 130 -11.86 -0.66 -0.97
N LYS A 131 -12.33 -1.70 -1.66
CA LYS A 131 -13.74 -1.78 -2.10
C LYS A 131 -14.68 -1.68 -0.91
N ARG A 132 -14.44 -2.48 0.13
CA ARG A 132 -15.25 -2.46 1.35
C ARG A 132 -15.22 -1.12 2.07
N TYR A 133 -14.07 -0.46 2.11
CA TYR A 133 -13.96 0.91 2.65
C TYR A 133 -14.92 1.86 1.95
N TRP A 134 -14.90 1.89 0.63
CA TRP A 134 -15.77 2.77 -0.16
C TRP A 134 -17.25 2.41 -0.05
N GLU A 135 -17.60 1.13 -0.01
CA GLU A 135 -18.99 0.69 0.18
C GLU A 135 -19.56 1.13 1.53
N LYS A 136 -18.73 1.18 2.57
CA LYS A 136 -19.14 1.71 3.89
C LYS A 136 -19.31 3.24 3.87
N ASN A 137 -18.59 3.94 3.01
CA ASN A 137 -18.58 5.40 2.97
C ASN A 137 -19.48 6.00 1.86
N ASP A 138 -20.12 5.19 1.04
CA ASP A 138 -21.10 5.63 0.03
C ASP A 138 -22.47 6.04 0.61
N LYS A 139 -22.63 6.06 1.91
CA LYS A 139 -23.90 6.36 2.60
C LYS A 139 -24.14 7.85 2.73
#